data_fe0cd4f868e4c6fb8e1537015c3f9319
#
_entry.id   fe0cd4f868e4c6fb8e1537015c3f9319
#
_cell.length_a   1.000
_cell.length_b   1.000
_cell.length_c   1.000
_cell.angle_alpha   90.00
_cell.angle_beta   90.00
_cell.angle_gamma   90.00
#
_symmetry.space_group_name_H-M   'P 1'
#
loop_
_entity.id
_entity.type
_entity.pdbx_description
1 polymer ?
#
loop_
_entity_poly.entity_id
_entity_poly.type
_entity_poly.pdbx_seq_one_letter_code
_entity_poly.pdbx_strand_id
1 'polypeptide(L)'
;MSDQPPARKQINFSIVPDEQPGEPRTYANFCSIAHTPFDFTLTFCEVMPLSERELKEAEKDHVVRAPVRTRVVVPVQFVPNLIAALQEHLRVFSDSYSNVGWTKADPIH
;
A
#
# COMPACT_ATOMS: atom_id res chain seq x y z
N MET A 1 30.47 -41.27 -15.86
CA MET A 1 29.76 -40.95 -14.62
C MET A 1 29.44 -39.49 -14.58
N SER A 2 28.20 -39.19 -14.57
CA SER A 2 27.75 -37.82 -14.59
C SER A 2 27.81 -37.22 -13.19
N ASP A 3 28.59 -36.17 -13.02
CA ASP A 3 28.68 -35.43 -11.77
C ASP A 3 27.60 -34.39 -11.65
N GLN A 4 26.59 -34.45 -12.52
CA GLN A 4 25.49 -33.52 -12.44
C GLN A 4 24.66 -33.81 -11.20
N PRO A 5 24.36 -32.77 -10.39
CA PRO A 5 23.42 -32.95 -9.30
C PRO A 5 22.06 -33.37 -9.85
N PRO A 6 21.31 -34.17 -9.09
CA PRO A 6 19.99 -34.55 -9.54
C PRO A 6 19.17 -33.27 -9.85
N ALA A 7 18.39 -33.34 -10.92
CA ALA A 7 17.55 -32.22 -11.30
C ALA A 7 16.70 -31.81 -10.10
N ARG A 8 16.79 -30.55 -9.72
CA ARG A 8 15.96 -30.02 -8.63
C ARG A 8 14.51 -30.07 -9.07
N LYS A 9 13.69 -30.77 -8.30
CA LYS A 9 12.26 -30.67 -8.50
C LYS A 9 11.85 -29.23 -8.28
N GLN A 10 11.28 -28.63 -9.29
CA GLN A 10 10.63 -27.35 -9.10
C GLN A 10 9.41 -27.54 -8.23
N ILE A 11 9.48 -27.04 -7.02
CA ILE A 11 8.32 -27.03 -6.13
C ILE A 11 7.71 -25.64 -6.25
N ASN A 12 6.53 -25.61 -6.83
CA ASN A 12 5.78 -24.36 -6.96
C ASN A 12 4.85 -24.21 -5.76
N PHE A 13 5.02 -23.13 -5.04
CA PHE A 13 4.15 -22.81 -3.92
C PHE A 13 3.26 -21.63 -4.30
N SER A 14 2.00 -21.73 -3.93
CA SER A 14 1.09 -20.58 -3.95
C SER A 14 1.03 -20.00 -2.55
N ILE A 15 1.18 -18.68 -2.47
CA ILE A 15 1.06 -17.97 -1.20
C ILE A 15 -0.37 -17.47 -1.08
N VAL A 16 -1.06 -17.92 -0.05
CA VAL A 16 -2.44 -17.54 0.20
C VAL A 16 -2.52 -16.91 1.59
N PRO A 17 -3.18 -15.76 1.73
CA PRO A 17 -3.35 -15.18 3.06
C PRO A 17 -4.09 -16.14 3.98
N ASP A 18 -3.53 -16.34 5.17
CA ASP A 18 -4.16 -17.16 6.21
C ASP A 18 -4.97 -16.23 7.12
N GLU A 19 -6.25 -16.09 6.80
CA GLU A 19 -7.13 -15.18 7.50
C GLU A 19 -7.61 -15.77 8.81
N GLN A 20 -7.47 -14.99 9.87
CA GLN A 20 -7.92 -15.38 11.21
C GLN A 20 -9.24 -14.67 11.51
N PRO A 21 -10.21 -15.37 12.17
CA PRO A 21 -11.45 -14.72 12.57
C PRO A 21 -11.20 -13.52 13.49
N GLY A 22 -11.86 -12.41 13.19
CA GLY A 22 -11.77 -11.23 14.02
C GLY A 22 -10.52 -10.36 13.78
N GLU A 23 -9.71 -10.66 12.75
CA GLU A 23 -8.58 -9.82 12.43
C GLU A 23 -9.04 -8.43 12.00
N PRO A 24 -8.49 -7.35 12.59
CA PRO A 24 -8.94 -6.00 12.28
C PRO A 24 -8.48 -5.56 10.89
N ARG A 25 -9.36 -4.83 10.22
CA ARG A 25 -9.01 -4.13 8.99
C ARG A 25 -8.73 -2.67 9.32
N THR A 26 -7.63 -2.15 8.79
CA THR A 26 -7.22 -0.78 9.05
C THR A 26 -7.53 0.08 7.83
N TYR A 27 -8.29 1.16 8.04
CA TYR A 27 -8.54 2.15 7.02
C TYR A 27 -7.42 3.19 7.02
N ALA A 28 -6.96 3.56 5.84
CA ALA A 28 -6.01 4.65 5.65
C ALA A 28 -6.28 5.30 4.30
N ASN A 29 -6.10 6.62 4.24
CA ASN A 29 -6.29 7.39 3.02
C ASN A 29 -5.08 8.24 2.66
N PHE A 30 -3.99 8.06 3.39
CA PHE A 30 -2.71 8.72 3.12
C PHE A 30 -1.59 7.76 3.47
N CYS A 31 -0.53 7.79 2.67
CA CYS A 31 0.66 6.98 2.94
C CYS A 31 1.90 7.83 2.72
N SER A 32 2.73 7.91 3.75
CA SER A 32 4.06 8.50 3.68
C SER A 32 5.08 7.39 3.49
N ILE A 33 6.05 7.60 2.63
CA ILE A 33 7.03 6.57 2.30
C ILE A 33 8.43 7.09 2.58
N ALA A 34 9.21 6.30 3.31
CA ALA A 34 10.62 6.52 3.53
C ALA A 34 11.38 5.26 3.14
N HIS A 35 12.66 5.40 2.85
CA HIS A 35 13.46 4.26 2.47
C HIS A 35 14.89 4.35 2.97
N THR A 36 15.50 3.18 3.11
CA THR A 36 16.93 2.99 3.30
C THR A 36 17.46 2.19 2.10
N PRO A 37 18.77 1.90 2.01
CA PRO A 37 19.24 1.01 0.96
C PRO A 37 18.69 -0.42 1.03
N PHE A 38 18.03 -0.79 2.13
CA PHE A 38 17.60 -2.17 2.38
C PHE A 38 16.10 -2.35 2.41
N ASP A 39 15.35 -1.32 2.79
CA ASP A 39 13.91 -1.47 3.02
C ASP A 39 13.16 -0.16 2.77
N PHE A 40 11.86 -0.32 2.62
CA PHE A 40 10.91 0.80 2.57
C PHE A 40 10.00 0.73 3.77
N THR A 41 9.71 1.89 4.34
CA THR A 41 8.71 2.04 5.40
C THR A 41 7.51 2.78 4.82
N LEU A 42 6.35 2.10 4.87
CA LEU A 42 5.08 2.69 4.47
C LEU A 42 4.32 3.07 5.73
N THR A 43 4.07 4.35 5.92
CA THR A 43 3.34 4.86 7.09
C THR A 43 1.95 5.26 6.64
N PHE A 44 0.97 4.45 7.02
CA PHE A 44 -0.43 4.64 6.64
C PHE A 44 -1.12 5.49 7.68
N CYS A 45 -1.75 6.56 7.22
CA CYS A 45 -2.41 7.53 8.08
C CYS A 45 -3.86 7.73 7.64
N GLU A 46 -4.67 8.24 8.55
CA GLU A 46 -6.03 8.65 8.23
C GLU A 46 -6.16 10.15 8.35
N VAL A 47 -6.36 10.81 7.21
CA VAL A 47 -6.68 12.24 7.19
C VAL A 47 -8.15 12.37 7.54
N MET A 48 -8.43 13.05 8.65
CA MET A 48 -9.78 13.23 9.18
C MET A 48 -10.27 14.64 8.89
N PRO A 49 -11.59 14.87 8.83
CA PRO A 49 -12.12 16.22 8.71
C PRO A 49 -11.61 17.11 9.85
N LEU A 50 -11.20 18.32 9.49
CA LEU A 50 -10.67 19.27 10.47
C LEU A 50 -11.79 20.09 11.08
N SER A 51 -11.69 20.36 12.39
CA SER A 51 -12.52 21.35 13.06
C SER A 51 -12.12 22.75 12.59
N GLU A 52 -12.98 23.74 12.85
CA GLU A 52 -12.67 25.14 12.52
C GLU A 52 -11.37 25.61 13.16
N ARG A 53 -11.13 25.19 14.39
CA ARG A 53 -9.90 25.52 15.12
C ARG A 53 -8.67 24.91 14.44
N GLU A 54 -8.78 23.64 14.07
CA GLU A 54 -7.69 22.93 13.39
C GLU A 54 -7.41 23.52 12.00
N LEU A 55 -8.48 23.95 11.29
CA LEU A 55 -8.33 24.63 10.00
C LEU A 55 -7.56 25.93 10.15
N LYS A 56 -7.86 26.73 11.17
CA LYS A 56 -7.15 27.99 11.42
C LYS A 56 -5.69 27.74 11.74
N GLU A 57 -5.39 26.70 12.52
CA GLU A 57 -4.01 26.32 12.81
C GLU A 57 -3.28 25.86 11.57
N ALA A 58 -3.94 25.06 10.72
CA ALA A 58 -3.37 24.57 9.48
C ALA A 58 -3.10 25.71 8.48
N GLU A 59 -3.93 26.75 8.48
CA GLU A 59 -3.70 27.92 7.63
C GLU A 59 -2.43 28.68 8.01
N LYS A 60 -2.02 28.62 9.26
CA LYS A 60 -0.82 29.33 9.74
C LYS A 60 0.47 28.64 9.30
N ASP A 61 0.55 27.33 9.41
CA ASP A 61 1.77 26.59 9.13
C ASP A 61 1.66 25.71 7.88
N HIS A 62 0.49 25.65 7.25
CA HIS A 62 0.21 24.82 6.09
C HIS A 62 0.45 23.34 6.34
N VAL A 63 0.24 22.89 7.58
CA VAL A 63 0.46 21.51 8.00
C VAL A 63 -0.84 20.94 8.56
N VAL A 64 -1.24 19.79 8.03
CA VAL A 64 -2.32 18.98 8.56
C VAL A 64 -1.71 17.69 9.12
N ARG A 65 -1.93 17.42 10.40
CA ARG A 65 -1.41 16.23 11.04
C ARG A 65 -2.45 15.12 10.97
N ALA A 66 -2.05 14.01 10.38
CA ALA A 66 -2.92 12.83 10.22
C ALA A 66 -2.45 11.74 11.18
N PRO A 67 -3.36 11.15 11.98
CA PRO A 67 -2.97 10.05 12.86
C PRO A 67 -2.41 8.87 12.07
N VAL A 68 -1.31 8.32 12.56
CA VAL A 68 -0.73 7.10 12.00
C VAL A 68 -1.57 5.90 12.44
N ARG A 69 -2.00 5.11 11.47
CA ARG A 69 -2.80 3.90 11.74
C ARG A 69 -1.94 2.65 11.77
N THR A 70 -0.97 2.56 10.88
CA THR A 70 -0.05 1.42 10.84
C THR A 70 1.21 1.78 10.08
N ARG A 71 2.28 1.09 10.39
CA ARG A 71 3.52 1.14 9.61
C ARG A 71 3.87 -0.26 9.15
N VAL A 72 4.28 -0.36 7.90
CA VAL A 72 4.72 -1.62 7.32
C VAL A 72 6.12 -1.41 6.74
N VAL A 73 7.04 -2.26 7.14
CA VAL A 73 8.40 -2.26 6.59
C VAL A 73 8.51 -3.43 5.64
N VAL A 74 8.94 -3.14 4.42
CA VAL A 74 9.07 -4.16 3.38
C VAL A 74 10.48 -4.10 2.79
N PRO A 75 11.05 -5.26 2.42
CA PRO A 75 12.35 -5.26 1.75
C PRO A 75 12.25 -4.62 0.37
N VAL A 76 13.36 -4.05 -0.10
CA VAL A 76 13.42 -3.39 -1.42
C VAL A 76 12.95 -4.33 -2.53
N GLN A 77 13.29 -5.61 -2.44
CA GLN A 77 12.95 -6.60 -3.46
C GLN A 77 11.44 -6.83 -3.61
N PHE A 78 10.68 -6.56 -2.57
CA PHE A 78 9.22 -6.69 -2.59
C PHE A 78 8.53 -5.54 -3.32
N VAL A 79 9.15 -4.35 -3.32
CA VAL A 79 8.50 -3.12 -3.78
C VAL A 79 8.09 -3.19 -5.25
N PRO A 80 8.92 -3.66 -6.20
CA PRO A 80 8.49 -3.75 -7.59
C PRO A 80 7.27 -4.64 -7.79
N ASN A 81 7.19 -5.75 -7.06
CA ASN A 81 6.05 -6.65 -7.14
C ASN A 81 4.78 -6.01 -6.59
N LEU A 82 4.91 -5.27 -5.51
CA LEU A 82 3.78 -4.54 -4.94
C LEU A 82 3.25 -3.48 -5.92
N ILE A 83 4.15 -2.72 -6.53
CA ILE A 83 3.78 -1.71 -7.54
C ILE A 83 3.03 -2.38 -8.70
N ALA A 84 3.59 -3.46 -9.23
CA ALA A 84 2.99 -4.17 -10.36
C ALA A 84 1.59 -4.71 -10.02
N ALA A 85 1.43 -5.28 -8.82
CA ALA A 85 0.15 -5.80 -8.36
C ALA A 85 -0.88 -4.68 -8.21
N LEU A 86 -0.48 -3.55 -7.62
CA LEU A 86 -1.37 -2.40 -7.48
C LEU A 86 -1.80 -1.84 -8.83
N GLN A 87 -0.86 -1.71 -9.77
CA GLN A 87 -1.15 -1.23 -11.12
C GLN A 87 -2.14 -2.15 -11.84
N GLU A 88 -1.94 -3.46 -11.77
CA GLU A 88 -2.82 -4.43 -12.41
C GLU A 88 -4.23 -4.37 -11.83
N HIS A 89 -4.36 -4.31 -10.52
CA HIS A 89 -5.67 -4.22 -9.88
C HIS A 89 -6.36 -2.90 -10.17
N LEU A 90 -5.60 -1.81 -10.24
CA LEU A 90 -6.15 -0.51 -10.60
C LEU A 90 -6.68 -0.53 -12.04
N ARG A 91 -5.97 -1.19 -12.96
CA ARG A 91 -6.41 -1.37 -14.34
C ARG A 91 -7.72 -2.16 -14.40
N VAL A 92 -7.79 -3.27 -13.69
CA VAL A 92 -9.00 -4.09 -13.63
C VAL A 92 -10.17 -3.30 -13.05
N PHE A 93 -9.92 -2.55 -11.98
CA PHE A 93 -10.92 -1.67 -11.38
C PHE A 93 -11.44 -0.65 -12.39
N SER A 94 -10.53 0.02 -13.09
CA SER A 94 -10.87 1.03 -14.09
C SER A 94 -11.75 0.45 -15.21
N ASP A 95 -11.40 -0.74 -15.70
CA ASP A 95 -12.16 -1.41 -16.76
C ASP A 95 -13.55 -1.87 -16.27
N SER A 96 -13.64 -2.29 -15.01
CA SER A 96 -14.89 -2.83 -14.44
C SER A 96 -15.84 -1.75 -13.95
N TYR A 97 -15.33 -0.61 -13.50
CA TYR A 97 -16.11 0.42 -12.81
C TYR A 97 -16.00 1.79 -13.47
N SER A 98 -15.64 1.86 -14.74
CA SER A 98 -15.47 3.12 -15.45
C SER A 98 -16.75 3.98 -15.50
N ASN A 99 -17.93 3.36 -15.34
CA ASN A 99 -19.21 4.04 -15.37
C ASN A 99 -19.69 4.51 -13.99
N VAL A 100 -18.90 4.34 -12.94
CA VAL A 100 -19.30 4.63 -11.56
C VAL A 100 -18.79 5.99 -11.07
N GLY A 101 -18.30 6.84 -11.99
CA GLY A 101 -17.90 8.20 -11.64
C GLY A 101 -16.46 8.32 -11.13
N TRP A 102 -15.68 7.24 -11.14
CA TRP A 102 -14.26 7.31 -10.82
C TRP A 102 -13.51 7.96 -11.98
N THR A 103 -12.71 8.98 -11.70
CA THR A 103 -11.92 9.67 -12.71
C THR A 103 -10.45 9.55 -12.38
N LYS A 104 -9.63 9.32 -13.43
CA LYS A 104 -8.17 9.23 -13.28
C LYS A 104 -7.54 10.58 -12.90
N ALA A 105 -8.30 11.66 -13.07
CA ALA A 105 -7.77 13.01 -12.92
C ALA A 105 -7.72 13.50 -11.49
N ASP A 106 -8.39 12.83 -10.56
CA ASP A 106 -8.49 13.27 -9.18
C ASP A 106 -7.54 12.45 -8.29
N PRO A 107 -6.30 12.92 -8.10
CA PRO A 107 -5.42 12.26 -7.16
C PRO A 107 -6.01 12.42 -5.76
N ILE A 108 -6.13 11.32 -5.07
CA ILE A 108 -6.57 11.32 -3.68
C ILE A 108 -5.34 11.60 -2.82
N HIS A 109 -5.29 12.78 -2.28
CA HIS A 109 -4.21 13.18 -1.38
C HIS A 109 -4.68 13.15 0.05
#